data_1706c0de257071c3d8b9232cc9e33339
#
_entry.id   1706c0de257071c3d8b9232cc9e33339
#
_cell.length_a   1.000
_cell.length_b   1.000
_cell.length_c   1.000
_cell.angle_alpha   90.00
_cell.angle_beta   90.00
_cell.angle_gamma   90.00
#
_symmetry.space_group_name_H-M   'P 1'
#
loop_
_entity.id
_entity.type
_entity.pdbx_description
1 polymer ?
#
loop_
_entity_poly.entity_id
_entity_poly.type
_entity_poly.pdbx_seq_one_letter_code
_entity_poly.pdbx_strand_id
1 'polypeptide(L)'
;MKNSTVSLFESYKQKLPIGQVKLFDWVCSERYKEEAKYIRSLSEKSEQRKYKAELPCITPSGIFSYCSDKYLDLHSGYICIDIDGGKDNPKITDFEKLKQDLSSIEYIAYCGLSIS
;
A
#
# COMPACT_ATOMS: atom_id res chain seq x y z
N MET A 1 -19.72 0.27 -1.63
CA MET A 1 -18.37 -0.26 -1.96
C MET A 1 -18.04 -1.43 -1.05
N LYS A 2 -17.58 -2.54 -1.63
CA LYS A 2 -17.34 -3.77 -0.87
C LYS A 2 -16.03 -3.68 -0.06
N ASN A 3 -16.10 -3.96 1.25
CA ASN A 3 -14.91 -4.03 2.09
C ASN A 3 -14.36 -5.46 2.10
N SER A 4 -13.56 -5.77 1.08
CA SER A 4 -13.06 -7.12 0.83
C SER A 4 -11.99 -7.53 1.83
N THR A 5 -11.90 -8.83 2.09
CA THR A 5 -10.85 -9.42 2.92
C THR A 5 -9.59 -9.63 2.07
N VAL A 6 -8.44 -9.30 2.63
CA VAL A 6 -7.13 -9.43 1.97
C VAL A 6 -6.13 -10.05 2.93
N SER A 7 -5.02 -10.55 2.40
CA SER A 7 -3.97 -11.16 3.21
C SER A 7 -3.12 -10.11 3.90
N LEU A 8 -2.71 -10.43 5.14
CA LEU A 8 -1.80 -9.64 5.95
C LEU A 8 -0.46 -10.37 6.08
N PHE A 9 0.63 -9.65 5.86
CA PHE A 9 2.00 -10.15 5.99
C PHE A 9 2.73 -9.37 7.07
N GLU A 10 3.64 -10.03 7.77
CA GLU A 10 4.42 -9.40 8.83
C GLU A 10 5.31 -8.27 8.28
N SER A 11 5.87 -8.47 7.08
CA SER A 11 6.61 -7.44 6.33
C SER A 11 6.61 -7.79 4.85
N TYR A 12 7.02 -6.82 4.00
CA TYR A 12 7.12 -7.08 2.56
C TYR A 12 8.18 -8.12 2.20
N LYS A 13 9.08 -8.46 3.11
CA LYS A 13 10.09 -9.49 2.91
C LYS A 13 9.57 -10.91 3.17
N GLN A 14 8.47 -11.04 3.89
CA GLN A 14 7.87 -12.33 4.22
C GLN A 14 7.00 -12.82 3.07
N LYS A 15 7.05 -14.11 2.78
CA LYS A 15 6.31 -14.72 1.67
C LYS A 15 5.04 -15.45 2.12
N LEU A 16 4.93 -15.75 3.40
CA LEU A 16 3.74 -16.41 3.97
C LEU A 16 2.89 -15.39 4.74
N PRO A 17 1.57 -15.39 4.53
CA PRO A 17 0.70 -14.49 5.27
C PRO A 17 0.59 -14.89 6.74
N ILE A 18 0.39 -13.92 7.62
CA ILE A 18 0.17 -14.14 9.05
C ILE A 18 -1.31 -14.02 9.43
N GLY A 19 -2.16 -13.61 8.52
CA GLY A 19 -3.58 -13.45 8.77
C GLY A 19 -4.31 -12.75 7.64
N GLN A 20 -5.49 -12.26 7.95
CA GLN A 20 -6.37 -11.56 7.01
C GLN A 20 -6.94 -10.32 7.69
N VAL A 21 -7.20 -9.28 6.89
CA VAL A 21 -7.82 -8.04 7.35
C VAL A 21 -8.80 -7.53 6.29
N LYS A 22 -9.69 -6.64 6.69
CA LYS A 22 -10.57 -5.95 5.74
C LYS A 22 -9.79 -4.80 5.09
N LEU A 23 -9.86 -4.70 3.77
CA LEU A 23 -9.07 -3.75 2.99
C LEU A 23 -9.23 -2.31 3.46
N PHE A 24 -10.46 -1.81 3.57
CA PHE A 24 -10.68 -0.42 3.92
C PHE A 24 -10.41 -0.12 5.40
N ASP A 25 -10.59 -1.09 6.27
CA ASP A 25 -10.21 -0.94 7.68
C ASP A 25 -8.70 -0.74 7.81
N TRP A 26 -7.92 -1.45 6.99
CA TRP A 26 -6.47 -1.32 6.99
C TRP A 26 -5.99 0.00 6.41
N VAL A 27 -6.44 0.36 5.19
CA VAL A 27 -5.93 1.56 4.51
C VAL A 27 -6.40 2.85 5.18
N CYS A 28 -7.51 2.82 5.91
CA CYS A 28 -8.00 3.96 6.67
C CYS A 28 -7.50 3.98 8.11
N SER A 29 -6.71 2.99 8.53
CA SER A 29 -6.15 2.91 9.88
C SER A 29 -5.04 3.94 10.09
N GLU A 30 -5.00 4.52 11.29
CA GLU A 30 -3.93 5.44 11.70
C GLU A 30 -2.87 4.75 12.59
N ARG A 31 -2.94 3.42 12.71
CA ARG A 31 -2.09 2.64 13.62
C ARG A 31 -0.59 2.91 13.42
N TYR A 32 -0.16 3.07 12.17
CA TYR A 32 1.26 3.25 11.82
C TYR A 32 1.58 4.66 11.34
N LYS A 33 0.77 5.65 11.71
CA LYS A 33 0.92 7.03 11.27
C LYS A 33 2.25 7.65 11.70
N GLU A 34 2.67 7.41 12.94
CA GLU A 34 3.92 7.96 13.47
C GLU A 34 5.14 7.31 12.81
N GLU A 35 5.10 5.99 12.63
CA GLU A 35 6.14 5.25 11.93
C GLU A 35 6.28 5.72 10.48
N ALA A 36 5.17 5.96 9.80
CA ALA A 36 5.18 6.47 8.43
C ALA A 36 5.79 7.87 8.36
N LYS A 37 5.47 8.75 9.29
CA LYS A 37 6.07 10.09 9.38
C LYS A 37 7.58 10.02 9.57
N TYR A 38 8.04 9.14 10.45
CA TYR A 38 9.45 8.95 10.72
C TYR A 38 10.19 8.49 9.45
N ILE A 39 9.66 7.49 8.76
CA ILE A 39 10.26 6.97 7.52
C ILE A 39 10.33 8.05 6.44
N ARG A 40 9.28 8.85 6.29
CA ARG A 40 9.27 9.96 5.31
C ARG A 40 10.29 11.04 5.64
N SER A 41 10.65 11.21 6.91
CA SER A 41 11.64 12.19 7.33
C SER A 41 13.08 11.77 7.01
N LEU A 42 13.32 10.49 6.74
CA LEU A 42 14.64 9.98 6.41
C LEU A 42 15.04 10.38 4.99
N SER A 43 16.28 10.84 4.82
CA SER A 43 16.79 11.27 3.52
C SER A 43 17.34 10.12 2.69
N GLU A 44 17.83 9.06 3.34
CA GLU A 44 18.45 7.92 2.67
C GLU A 44 17.48 6.80 2.38
N LYS A 45 17.45 6.35 1.12
CA LYS A 45 16.58 5.26 0.68
C LYS A 45 16.87 3.93 1.38
N SER A 46 18.13 3.66 1.68
CA SER A 46 18.52 2.44 2.39
C SER A 46 17.94 2.38 3.80
N GLU A 47 17.95 3.50 4.51
CA GLU A 47 17.35 3.60 5.83
C GLU A 47 15.83 3.51 5.79
N GLN A 48 15.20 4.16 4.82
CA GLN A 48 13.76 4.07 4.62
C GLN A 48 13.32 2.61 4.42
N ARG A 49 14.06 1.85 3.60
CA ARG A 49 13.77 0.42 3.36
C ARG A 49 13.92 -0.41 4.63
N LYS A 50 14.93 -0.11 5.44
CA LYS A 50 15.18 -0.83 6.69
C LYS A 50 14.00 -0.71 7.65
N TYR A 51 13.54 0.51 7.89
CA TYR A 51 12.41 0.75 8.79
C TYR A 51 11.09 0.29 8.21
N LYS A 52 10.89 0.45 6.89
CA LYS A 52 9.71 -0.03 6.20
C LYS A 52 9.56 -1.55 6.29
N ALA A 53 10.67 -2.28 6.31
CA ALA A 53 10.68 -3.74 6.44
C ALA A 53 10.19 -4.23 7.81
N GLU A 54 10.12 -3.36 8.80
CA GLU A 54 9.59 -3.69 10.13
C GLU A 54 8.08 -3.52 10.22
N LEU A 55 7.44 -2.95 9.18
CA LEU A 55 6.00 -2.71 9.17
C LEU A 55 5.26 -3.85 8.45
N PRO A 56 4.07 -4.22 8.96
CA PRO A 56 3.23 -5.17 8.25
C PRO A 56 2.67 -4.56 6.97
N CYS A 57 2.28 -5.43 6.03
CA CYS A 57 1.71 -5.02 4.76
C CYS A 57 0.61 -5.97 4.33
N ILE A 58 -0.16 -5.54 3.35
CA ILE A 58 -1.28 -6.31 2.81
C ILE A 58 -1.11 -6.54 1.30
N THR A 59 -1.90 -7.46 0.78
CA THR A 59 -2.05 -7.68 -0.66
C THR A 59 -3.43 -7.18 -1.09
N PRO A 60 -3.57 -5.93 -1.58
CA PRO A 60 -4.89 -5.35 -1.89
C PRO A 60 -5.69 -6.11 -2.94
N SER A 61 -5.03 -6.90 -3.77
CA SER A 61 -5.68 -7.68 -4.83
C SER A 61 -6.51 -8.84 -4.32
N GLY A 62 -6.27 -9.32 -3.11
CA GLY A 62 -7.04 -10.44 -2.58
C GLY A 62 -6.34 -11.24 -1.49
N ILE A 63 -6.81 -12.48 -1.35
CA ILE A 63 -6.30 -13.45 -0.38
C ILE A 63 -5.31 -14.37 -1.09
N PHE A 64 -4.10 -14.44 -0.55
CA PHE A 64 -3.01 -15.26 -1.07
C PHE A 64 -2.54 -16.25 -0.01
N SER A 65 -2.27 -17.49 -0.41
CA SER A 65 -1.60 -18.48 0.46
C SER A 65 -0.07 -18.32 0.46
N TYR A 66 0.47 -17.62 -0.54
CA TYR A 66 1.88 -17.29 -0.67
C TYR A 66 2.01 -16.02 -1.51
N CYS A 67 3.07 -15.24 -1.31
CA CYS A 67 3.26 -13.96 -2.00
C CYS A 67 3.73 -14.18 -3.47
N SER A 68 2.82 -14.67 -4.29
CA SER A 68 3.04 -14.90 -5.73
C SER A 68 1.69 -15.00 -6.43
N ASP A 69 1.58 -14.52 -7.66
CA ASP A 69 0.33 -14.43 -8.41
C ASP A 69 -0.40 -15.78 -8.52
N LYS A 70 0.33 -16.86 -8.70
CA LYS A 70 -0.27 -18.20 -8.83
C LYS A 70 -0.88 -18.74 -7.53
N TYR A 71 -0.67 -18.09 -6.42
CA TYR A 71 -1.24 -18.48 -5.12
C TYR A 71 -2.39 -17.58 -4.68
N LEU A 72 -3.01 -16.88 -5.62
CA LEU A 72 -4.22 -16.10 -5.37
C LEU A 72 -5.39 -17.05 -5.15
N ASP A 73 -5.93 -17.04 -3.93
CA ASP A 73 -7.07 -17.89 -3.56
C ASP A 73 -8.40 -17.20 -3.84
N LEU A 74 -8.51 -15.90 -3.57
CA LEU A 74 -9.73 -15.13 -3.77
C LEU A 74 -9.40 -13.69 -4.10
N HIS A 75 -9.86 -13.21 -5.26
CA HIS A 75 -9.66 -11.84 -5.70
C HIS A 75 -10.55 -10.87 -4.93
N SER A 76 -10.02 -9.70 -4.55
CA SER A 76 -10.75 -8.69 -3.78
C SER A 76 -11.77 -7.90 -4.60
N GLY A 77 -11.63 -7.89 -5.92
CA GLY A 77 -12.40 -7.02 -6.81
C GLY A 77 -11.74 -5.67 -7.06
N TYR A 78 -10.56 -5.43 -6.51
CA TYR A 78 -9.83 -4.17 -6.66
C TYR A 78 -8.46 -4.38 -7.30
N ILE A 79 -8.01 -3.35 -8.01
CA ILE A 79 -6.69 -3.30 -8.62
C ILE A 79 -5.91 -2.18 -7.90
N CYS A 80 -4.69 -2.48 -7.50
CA CYS A 80 -3.79 -1.49 -6.92
C CYS A 80 -2.92 -0.90 -8.03
N ILE A 81 -2.91 0.43 -8.14
CA ILE A 81 -2.07 1.16 -9.08
C ILE A 81 -1.07 1.98 -8.29
N ASP A 82 0.20 1.79 -8.58
CA ASP A 82 1.30 2.51 -7.95
C ASP A 82 1.86 3.55 -8.94
N ILE A 83 1.89 4.82 -8.52
CA ILE A 83 2.36 5.92 -9.36
C ILE A 83 3.63 6.49 -8.74
N ASP A 84 4.73 6.35 -9.44
CA ASP A 84 6.02 6.89 -9.04
C ASP A 84 6.35 8.18 -9.80
N GLY A 85 7.07 9.08 -9.13
CA GLY A 85 7.59 10.30 -9.74
C GLY A 85 9.02 10.11 -10.26
N GLY A 86 9.78 11.22 -10.32
CA GLY A 86 11.19 11.20 -10.70
C GLY A 86 11.42 11.01 -12.19
N LYS A 87 12.36 10.13 -12.57
CA LYS A 87 12.75 9.94 -13.96
C LYS A 87 11.62 9.43 -14.84
N ASP A 88 10.77 8.55 -14.29
CA ASP A 88 9.68 7.93 -15.05
C ASP A 88 8.52 8.88 -15.27
N ASN A 89 8.28 9.80 -14.32
CA ASN A 89 7.20 10.76 -14.36
C ASN A 89 7.70 12.16 -13.92
N PRO A 90 8.55 12.82 -14.73
CA PRO A 90 9.17 14.08 -14.30
C PRO A 90 8.20 15.25 -14.13
N LYS A 91 7.00 15.14 -14.69
CA LYS A 91 5.97 16.18 -14.56
C LYS A 91 5.22 16.11 -13.24
N ILE A 92 5.34 15.02 -12.49
CA ILE A 92 4.69 14.87 -11.19
C ILE A 92 5.62 15.47 -10.13
N THR A 93 5.28 16.66 -9.64
CA THR A 93 6.05 17.37 -8.62
C THR A 93 5.28 17.55 -7.33
N ASP A 94 3.95 17.46 -7.38
CA ASP A 94 3.06 17.65 -6.23
C ASP A 94 2.11 16.45 -6.10
N PHE A 95 2.49 15.48 -5.26
CA PHE A 95 1.69 14.28 -5.03
C PHE A 95 0.41 14.54 -4.24
N GLU A 96 0.37 15.58 -3.41
CA GLU A 96 -0.85 15.96 -2.70
C GLU A 96 -1.93 16.42 -3.66
N LYS A 97 -1.54 17.23 -4.65
CA LYS A 97 -2.46 17.69 -5.70
C LYS A 97 -2.94 16.50 -6.56
N LEU A 98 -2.01 15.62 -6.94
CA LEU A 98 -2.34 14.42 -7.71
C LEU A 98 -3.34 13.55 -6.96
N LYS A 99 -3.13 13.34 -5.66
CA LYS A 99 -4.04 12.60 -4.80
C LYS A 99 -5.44 13.22 -4.80
N GLN A 100 -5.54 14.55 -4.67
CA GLN A 100 -6.82 15.25 -4.70
C GLN A 100 -7.52 15.11 -6.04
N ASP A 101 -6.78 15.25 -7.14
CA ASP A 101 -7.32 15.12 -8.49
C ASP A 101 -7.84 13.69 -8.75
N LEU A 102 -7.07 12.68 -8.34
CA LEU A 102 -7.46 11.27 -8.49
C LEU A 102 -8.65 10.90 -7.59
N SER A 103 -8.75 11.48 -6.42
CA SER A 103 -9.84 11.20 -5.47
C SER A 103 -11.21 11.62 -6.00
N SER A 104 -11.27 12.51 -7.01
CA SER A 104 -12.52 12.92 -7.64
C SER A 104 -13.02 11.95 -8.71
N ILE A 105 -12.21 10.96 -9.10
CA ILE A 105 -12.56 9.97 -10.11
C ILE A 105 -13.50 8.92 -9.50
N GLU A 106 -14.65 8.69 -10.13
CA GLU A 106 -15.72 7.82 -9.63
C GLU A 106 -15.27 6.39 -9.35
N TYR A 107 -14.38 5.86 -10.19
CA TYR A 107 -13.96 4.45 -10.11
C TYR A 107 -12.80 4.20 -9.14
N ILE A 108 -12.28 5.24 -8.50
CA ILE A 108 -11.22 5.11 -7.50
C ILE A 108 -11.83 4.97 -6.11
N ALA A 109 -11.68 3.80 -5.51
CA ALA A 109 -12.20 3.49 -4.18
C ALA A 109 -11.39 4.15 -3.06
N TYR A 110 -10.07 4.27 -3.26
CA TYR A 110 -9.14 4.85 -2.28
C TYR A 110 -7.92 5.39 -3.01
N CYS A 111 -7.43 6.53 -2.55
CA CYS A 111 -6.18 7.10 -3.03
C CYS A 111 -5.39 7.61 -1.83
N GLY A 112 -4.15 7.17 -1.71
CA GLY A 112 -3.29 7.55 -0.59
C GLY A 112 -1.84 7.72 -1.02
N LEU A 113 -1.08 8.41 -0.17
CA LEU A 113 0.36 8.56 -0.36
C LEU A 113 1.09 7.35 0.22
N SER A 114 2.11 6.89 -0.48
CA SER A 114 2.95 5.82 0.04
C SER A 114 3.86 6.33 1.17
N ILE A 115 4.42 5.39 1.94
CA ILE A 115 5.33 5.73 3.04
C ILE A 115 6.64 6.32 2.54
N SER A 116 7.10 5.90 1.38
CA SER A 116 8.37 6.37 0.82
C SER A 116 8.28 6.69 -0.65
#